data_57d1eb8ff2c451ed4a6fc784c54e3a44
#
_entry.id   57d1eb8ff2c451ed4a6fc784c54e3a44
#
_cell.length_a   1.000
_cell.length_b   1.000
_cell.length_c   1.000
_cell.angle_alpha   90.00
_cell.angle_beta   90.00
_cell.angle_gamma   90.00
#
_symmetry.space_group_name_H-M   'P 1'
#
loop_
_entity.id
_entity.type
_entity.pdbx_description
1 polymer ?
#
loop_
_entity_poly.entity_id
_entity_poly.type
_entity_poly.pdbx_seq_one_letter_code
_entity_poly.pdbx_strand_id
1 'polypeptide(L)'
;KRGILEVSHLVIVNKSDGDFEKISEMARHDYQRSIEILQAQSEWKTQVLRASSLNKTGFDDIYKCTEDYFLTFDSAIRDEQLSFWVRELLIEKFQTDLTSLNIEQSLIDISKGKINLISFIEETYKKITHDKN
;
A
#
# COMPACT_ATOMS: atom_id res chain seq x y z
N LYS A 1 5.33 12.96 -7.05
CA LYS A 1 4.02 12.38 -7.43
C LYS A 1 4.11 11.25 -8.48
N ARG A 2 5.31 10.70 -8.74
CA ARG A 2 5.47 9.61 -9.71
C ARG A 2 4.98 8.25 -9.17
N GLY A 3 5.07 8.02 -7.88
CA GLY A 3 4.84 6.72 -7.26
C GLY A 3 3.45 6.09 -7.49
N ILE A 4 2.37 6.88 -7.61
CA ILE A 4 1.03 6.30 -7.75
C ILE A 4 0.82 5.55 -9.08
N LEU A 5 1.41 6.04 -10.17
CA LEU A 5 1.30 5.37 -11.48
C LEU A 5 2.12 4.08 -11.55
N GLU A 6 3.18 3.97 -10.75
CA GLU A 6 4.04 2.78 -10.68
C GLU A 6 3.33 1.58 -10.04
N VAL A 7 2.40 1.85 -9.10
CA VAL A 7 1.68 0.84 -8.36
C VAL A 7 0.22 0.68 -8.77
N SER A 8 -0.24 1.46 -9.75
CA SER A 8 -1.61 1.39 -10.23
C SER A 8 -1.83 0.16 -11.10
N HIS A 9 -2.97 -0.49 -10.96
CA HIS A 9 -3.37 -1.63 -11.81
C HIS A 9 -4.46 -1.25 -12.80
N LEU A 10 -5.16 -0.16 -12.55
CA LEU A 10 -6.14 0.47 -13.43
C LEU A 10 -6.15 1.97 -13.14
N VAL A 11 -6.18 2.78 -14.19
CA VAL A 11 -6.33 4.24 -14.08
C VAL A 11 -7.61 4.65 -14.80
N ILE A 12 -8.44 5.44 -14.15
CA ILE A 12 -9.72 5.91 -14.70
C ILE A 12 -9.67 7.42 -14.85
N VAL A 13 -9.85 7.89 -16.07
CA VAL A 13 -10.05 9.31 -16.40
C VAL A 13 -11.54 9.57 -16.42
N ASN A 14 -12.06 10.15 -15.34
CA ASN A 14 -13.48 10.47 -15.19
C ASN A 14 -13.82 11.82 -15.86
N LYS A 15 -15.13 12.12 -15.95
CA LYS A 15 -15.68 13.31 -16.60
C LYS A 15 -15.36 13.39 -18.10
N SER A 16 -15.42 12.22 -18.77
CA SER A 16 -15.13 12.10 -20.21
C SER A 16 -16.34 12.39 -21.07
N ASP A 17 -17.04 13.49 -20.79
CA ASP A 17 -18.28 13.92 -21.43
C ASP A 17 -18.24 15.41 -21.78
N GLY A 18 -19.10 15.82 -22.69
CA GLY A 18 -19.27 17.21 -23.10
C GLY A 18 -17.96 17.87 -23.55
N ASP A 19 -17.68 19.04 -23.02
CA ASP A 19 -16.49 19.83 -23.36
C ASP A 19 -15.18 19.15 -22.93
N PHE A 20 -15.24 18.17 -22.02
CA PHE A 20 -14.07 17.46 -21.49
C PHE A 20 -13.71 16.21 -22.31
N GLU A 21 -14.49 15.82 -23.30
CA GLU A 21 -14.25 14.60 -24.08
C GLU A 21 -12.85 14.57 -24.72
N LYS A 22 -12.46 15.66 -25.40
CA LYS A 22 -11.14 15.75 -26.05
C LYS A 22 -10.00 15.80 -25.03
N ILE A 23 -10.19 16.53 -23.94
CA ILE A 23 -9.18 16.69 -22.88
C ILE A 23 -8.98 15.35 -22.18
N SER A 24 -10.05 14.62 -21.88
CA SER A 24 -9.96 13.30 -21.26
C SER A 24 -9.29 12.26 -22.15
N GLU A 25 -9.50 12.34 -23.48
CA GLU A 25 -8.79 11.47 -24.42
C GLU A 25 -7.28 11.75 -24.45
N MET A 26 -6.89 13.03 -24.50
CA MET A 26 -5.48 13.41 -24.40
C MET A 26 -4.86 12.92 -23.10
N ALA A 27 -5.53 13.16 -21.96
CA ALA A 27 -5.07 12.71 -20.67
C ALA A 27 -4.92 11.18 -20.62
N ARG A 28 -5.87 10.43 -21.18
CA ARG A 28 -5.78 8.97 -21.28
C ARG A 28 -4.50 8.53 -22.01
N HIS A 29 -4.20 9.13 -23.16
CA HIS A 29 -3.01 8.82 -23.92
C HIS A 29 -1.72 9.16 -23.17
N ASP A 30 -1.67 10.30 -22.50
CA ASP A 30 -0.49 10.73 -21.74
C ASP A 30 -0.22 9.81 -20.54
N TYR A 31 -1.27 9.43 -19.81
CA TYR A 31 -1.15 8.48 -18.71
C TYR A 31 -0.75 7.09 -19.20
N GLN A 32 -1.36 6.60 -20.28
CA GLN A 32 -1.05 5.30 -20.87
C GLN A 32 0.44 5.23 -21.26
N ARG A 33 0.95 6.24 -21.97
CA ARG A 33 2.37 6.32 -22.35
C ARG A 33 3.30 6.35 -21.13
N SER A 34 2.91 7.09 -20.07
CA SER A 34 3.70 7.18 -18.85
C SER A 34 3.77 5.82 -18.14
N ILE A 35 2.64 5.11 -18.07
CA ILE A 35 2.55 3.78 -17.44
C ILE A 35 3.37 2.75 -18.21
N GLU A 36 3.30 2.75 -19.54
CA GLU A 36 4.09 1.84 -20.38
C GLU A 36 5.59 1.95 -20.12
N ILE A 37 6.08 3.16 -19.84
CA ILE A 37 7.48 3.38 -19.49
C ILE A 37 7.77 2.91 -18.06
N LEU A 38 6.90 3.26 -17.10
CA LEU A 38 7.11 2.99 -15.68
C LEU A 38 6.95 1.50 -15.32
N GLN A 39 6.05 0.81 -16.00
CA GLN A 39 5.69 -0.58 -15.75
C GLN A 39 6.11 -1.53 -16.89
N ALA A 40 7.19 -1.21 -17.60
CA ALA A 40 7.64 -2.00 -18.76
C ALA A 40 7.85 -3.48 -18.45
N GLN A 41 8.26 -3.82 -17.23
CA GLN A 41 8.54 -5.18 -16.77
C GLN A 41 7.38 -5.81 -15.96
N SER A 42 6.27 -5.11 -15.80
CA SER A 42 5.12 -5.65 -15.06
C SER A 42 4.41 -6.74 -15.87
N GLU A 43 4.03 -7.83 -15.20
CA GLU A 43 3.22 -8.89 -15.79
C GLU A 43 1.82 -8.39 -16.16
N TRP A 44 1.20 -7.60 -15.28
CA TRP A 44 -0.04 -6.93 -15.55
C TRP A 44 0.20 -5.65 -16.34
N LYS A 45 -0.52 -5.48 -17.45
CA LYS A 45 -0.48 -4.25 -18.25
C LYS A 45 -1.61 -3.33 -17.79
N THR A 46 -1.25 -2.36 -16.97
CA THR A 46 -2.19 -1.36 -16.47
C THR A 46 -2.87 -0.62 -17.61
N GLN A 47 -4.18 -0.59 -17.60
CA GLN A 47 -5.00 0.09 -18.58
C GLN A 47 -5.42 1.47 -18.06
N VAL A 48 -5.52 2.43 -18.99
CA VAL A 48 -6.11 3.74 -18.71
C VAL A 48 -7.43 3.84 -19.45
N LEU A 49 -8.53 3.80 -18.69
CA LEU A 49 -9.89 3.84 -19.23
C LEU A 49 -10.53 5.20 -18.99
N ARG A 50 -11.46 5.56 -19.83
CA ARG A 50 -12.29 6.76 -19.66
C ARG A 50 -13.65 6.39 -19.14
N ALA A 51 -14.24 7.27 -18.33
CA ALA A 51 -15.59 7.14 -17.85
C ALA A 51 -16.30 8.49 -17.75
N SER A 52 -17.60 8.47 -17.87
CA SER A 52 -18.45 9.59 -17.47
C SER A 52 -19.49 9.11 -16.47
N SER A 53 -19.38 9.61 -15.26
CA SER A 53 -20.40 9.35 -14.23
C SER A 53 -21.72 10.03 -14.56
N LEU A 54 -21.68 11.14 -15.30
CA LEU A 54 -22.88 11.87 -15.75
C LEU A 54 -23.65 11.06 -16.81
N ASN A 55 -22.95 10.62 -17.83
CA ASN A 55 -23.54 9.87 -18.95
C ASN A 55 -23.59 8.36 -18.71
N LYS A 56 -23.07 7.90 -17.57
CA LYS A 56 -22.97 6.48 -17.19
C LYS A 56 -22.27 5.62 -18.28
N THR A 57 -21.22 6.16 -18.89
CA THR A 57 -20.42 5.47 -19.92
C THR A 57 -19.06 5.02 -19.41
N GLY A 58 -18.49 3.95 -20.01
CA GLY A 58 -17.18 3.41 -19.67
C GLY A 58 -17.15 2.47 -18.47
N PHE A 59 -18.26 2.22 -17.80
CA PHE A 59 -18.32 1.36 -16.61
C PHE A 59 -18.16 -0.13 -16.97
N ASP A 60 -18.68 -0.56 -18.10
CA ASP A 60 -18.57 -1.96 -18.54
C ASP A 60 -17.10 -2.33 -18.81
N ASP A 61 -16.34 -1.44 -19.43
CA ASP A 61 -14.90 -1.63 -19.69
C ASP A 61 -14.11 -1.65 -18.37
N ILE A 62 -14.45 -0.78 -17.41
CA ILE A 62 -13.85 -0.76 -16.08
C ILE A 62 -14.13 -2.08 -15.36
N TYR A 63 -15.38 -2.53 -15.36
CA TYR A 63 -15.78 -3.78 -14.72
C TYR A 63 -15.01 -4.96 -15.31
N LYS A 64 -15.01 -5.08 -16.64
CA LYS A 64 -14.28 -6.13 -17.33
C LYS A 64 -12.78 -6.11 -17.04
N CYS A 65 -12.13 -4.95 -17.09
CA CYS A 65 -10.72 -4.82 -16.76
C CYS A 65 -10.43 -5.24 -15.31
N THR A 66 -11.34 -4.93 -14.40
CA THR A 66 -11.24 -5.32 -12.99
C THR A 66 -11.38 -6.84 -12.83
N GLU A 67 -12.34 -7.46 -13.51
CA GLU A 67 -12.48 -8.93 -13.50
C GLU A 67 -11.24 -9.62 -14.09
N ASP A 68 -10.75 -9.17 -15.24
CA ASP A 68 -9.56 -9.71 -15.90
C ASP A 68 -8.34 -9.61 -14.98
N TYR A 69 -8.18 -8.48 -14.27
CA TYR A 69 -7.12 -8.32 -13.28
C TYR A 69 -7.21 -9.38 -12.16
N PHE A 70 -8.38 -9.56 -11.58
CA PHE A 70 -8.55 -10.54 -10.49
C PHE A 70 -8.43 -11.99 -10.96
N LEU A 71 -8.74 -12.28 -12.22
CA LEU A 71 -8.55 -13.62 -12.81
C LEU A 71 -7.08 -13.94 -13.08
N THR A 72 -6.28 -12.91 -13.41
CA THR A 72 -4.84 -13.05 -13.65
C THR A 72 -4.01 -12.94 -12.37
N PHE A 73 -4.64 -12.54 -11.27
CA PHE A 73 -3.96 -12.33 -9.98
C PHE A 73 -3.62 -13.67 -9.35
N ASP A 74 -2.36 -14.06 -9.39
CA ASP A 74 -1.89 -15.27 -8.74
C ASP A 74 -2.07 -15.14 -7.21
N SER A 75 -2.60 -16.18 -6.58
CA SER A 75 -2.75 -16.27 -5.13
C SER A 75 -1.42 -16.05 -4.38
N ALA A 76 -0.31 -16.46 -4.99
CA ALA A 76 1.03 -16.28 -4.43
C ALA A 76 1.40 -14.79 -4.25
N ILE A 77 1.06 -13.92 -5.22
CA ILE A 77 1.30 -12.48 -5.12
C ILE A 77 0.46 -11.87 -4.00
N ARG A 78 -0.77 -12.34 -3.84
CA ARG A 78 -1.67 -11.91 -2.77
C ARG A 78 -1.12 -12.31 -1.39
N ASP A 79 -0.61 -13.52 -1.26
CA ASP A 79 -0.03 -14.02 -0.01
C ASP A 79 1.25 -13.25 0.35
N GLU A 80 2.07 -12.90 -0.62
CA GLU A 80 3.26 -12.09 -0.42
C GLU A 80 2.91 -10.66 0.02
N GLN A 81 1.95 -10.02 -0.65
CA GLN A 81 1.44 -8.70 -0.26
C GLN A 81 0.82 -8.73 1.14
N LEU A 82 0.00 -9.74 1.44
CA LEU A 82 -0.59 -9.90 2.77
C LEU A 82 0.49 -10.08 3.84
N SER A 83 1.50 -10.89 3.57
CA SER A 83 2.65 -11.10 4.48
C SER A 83 3.41 -9.80 4.73
N PHE A 84 3.62 -9.00 3.69
CA PHE A 84 4.22 -7.67 3.83
C PHE A 84 3.37 -6.76 4.72
N TRP A 85 2.08 -6.63 4.44
CA TRP A 85 1.16 -5.79 5.23
C TRP A 85 1.09 -6.23 6.69
N VAL A 86 1.02 -7.53 6.95
CA VAL A 86 1.00 -8.08 8.31
C VAL A 86 2.27 -7.71 9.06
N ARG A 87 3.45 -7.83 8.42
CA ARG A 87 4.72 -7.45 9.04
C ARG A 87 4.77 -5.96 9.37
N GLU A 88 4.39 -5.08 8.43
CA GLU A 88 4.38 -3.64 8.64
C GLU A 88 3.45 -3.25 9.80
N LEU A 89 2.23 -3.78 9.82
CA LEU A 89 1.28 -3.53 10.91
C LEU A 89 1.77 -4.04 12.26
N LEU A 90 2.45 -5.19 12.30
CA LEU A 90 3.04 -5.70 13.53
C LEU A 90 4.19 -4.80 14.00
N ILE A 91 5.06 -4.36 13.09
CA ILE A 91 6.16 -3.43 13.43
C ILE A 91 5.60 -2.12 13.97
N GLU A 92 4.62 -1.52 13.32
CA GLU A 92 3.96 -0.30 13.76
C GLU A 92 3.33 -0.48 15.16
N LYS A 93 2.65 -1.59 15.36
CA LYS A 93 2.05 -1.94 16.65
C LYS A 93 3.10 -2.06 17.75
N PHE A 94 4.18 -2.79 17.51
CA PHE A 94 5.28 -2.93 18.46
C PHE A 94 5.96 -1.59 18.75
N GLN A 95 6.19 -0.76 17.74
CA GLN A 95 6.76 0.58 17.94
C GLN A 95 5.87 1.45 18.82
N THR A 96 4.56 1.40 18.62
CA THR A 96 3.59 2.13 19.44
C THR A 96 3.62 1.64 20.89
N ASP A 97 3.62 0.33 21.09
CA ASP A 97 3.68 -0.27 22.42
C ASP A 97 5.02 0.07 23.13
N LEU A 98 6.15 0.06 22.41
CA LEU A 98 7.45 0.47 22.95
C LEU A 98 7.51 1.95 23.35
N THR A 99 6.94 2.85 22.54
CA THR A 99 6.93 4.28 22.85
C THR A 99 6.05 4.62 24.06
N SER A 100 5.08 3.76 24.37
CA SER A 100 4.25 3.91 25.57
C SER A 100 4.98 3.54 26.87
N LEU A 101 6.12 2.84 26.80
CA LEU A 101 6.93 2.45 27.96
C LEU A 101 7.83 3.62 28.39
N ASN A 102 7.73 4.01 29.64
CA ASN A 102 8.68 4.94 30.23
C ASN A 102 9.99 4.21 30.58
N ILE A 103 10.95 4.21 29.65
CA ILE A 103 12.24 3.50 29.80
C ILE A 103 13.39 4.41 30.27
N GLU A 104 13.15 5.71 30.50
CA GLU A 104 14.21 6.67 30.83
C GLU A 104 14.98 6.27 32.08
N GLN A 105 14.28 5.92 33.16
CA GLN A 105 14.93 5.50 34.38
C GLN A 105 15.72 4.20 34.22
N SER A 106 15.19 3.27 33.43
CA SER A 106 15.86 1.99 33.12
C SER A 106 17.15 2.20 32.31
N LEU A 107 17.14 3.14 31.37
CA LEU A 107 18.34 3.50 30.61
C LEU A 107 19.45 4.07 31.51
N ILE A 108 19.09 4.89 32.50
CA ILE A 108 20.06 5.40 33.48
C ILE A 108 20.63 4.27 34.31
N ASP A 109 19.80 3.32 34.77
CA ASP A 109 20.26 2.20 35.60
C ASP A 109 21.10 1.19 34.81
N ILE A 110 20.80 1.00 33.52
CA ILE A 110 21.66 0.23 32.59
C ILE A 110 23.02 0.91 32.42
N SER A 111 23.03 2.23 32.15
CA SER A 111 24.29 2.97 31.97
C SER A 111 25.19 2.96 33.19
N LYS A 112 24.61 2.83 34.39
CA LYS A 112 25.32 2.70 35.65
C LYS A 112 25.68 1.25 36.02
N GLY A 113 25.37 0.29 35.14
CA GLY A 113 25.65 -1.12 35.35
C GLY A 113 24.79 -1.81 36.45
N LYS A 114 23.70 -1.18 36.88
CA LYS A 114 22.76 -1.74 37.86
C LYS A 114 21.82 -2.79 37.28
N ILE A 115 21.50 -2.66 35.99
CA ILE A 115 20.62 -3.57 35.27
C ILE A 115 21.36 -4.07 34.03
N ASN A 116 21.27 -5.38 33.77
CA ASN A 116 21.80 -5.97 32.56
C ASN A 116 20.90 -5.66 31.38
N LEU A 117 21.48 -5.18 30.27
CA LEU A 117 20.74 -4.80 29.06
C LEU A 117 19.89 -5.95 28.50
N ILE A 118 20.47 -7.15 28.42
CA ILE A 118 19.77 -8.33 27.86
C ILE A 118 18.57 -8.72 28.71
N SER A 119 18.76 -8.78 30.04
CA SER A 119 17.66 -9.09 30.98
C SER A 119 16.55 -8.04 30.90
N PHE A 120 16.91 -6.76 30.77
CA PHE A 120 15.93 -5.69 30.58
C PHE A 120 15.11 -5.86 29.30
N ILE A 121 15.75 -6.20 28.18
CA ILE A 121 15.08 -6.45 26.91
C ILE A 121 14.12 -7.64 27.02
N GLU A 122 14.54 -8.75 27.63
CA GLU A 122 13.72 -9.94 27.80
C GLU A 122 12.49 -9.68 28.71
N GLU A 123 12.67 -8.97 29.82
CA GLU A 123 11.57 -8.60 30.71
C GLU A 123 10.58 -7.65 30.04
N THR A 124 11.09 -6.66 29.31
CA THR A 124 10.28 -5.71 28.58
C THR A 124 9.46 -6.40 27.48
N TYR A 125 10.09 -7.30 26.74
CA TYR A 125 9.42 -8.12 25.72
C TYR A 125 8.29 -8.97 26.33
N LYS A 126 8.54 -9.62 27.46
CA LYS A 126 7.52 -10.38 28.18
C LYS A 126 6.35 -9.51 28.62
N LYS A 127 6.59 -8.31 29.14
CA LYS A 127 5.52 -7.38 29.53
C LYS A 127 4.63 -7.00 28.33
N ILE A 128 5.23 -6.64 27.21
CA ILE A 128 4.49 -6.26 25.98
C ILE A 128 3.64 -7.43 25.47
N THR A 129 4.14 -8.68 25.59
CA THR A 129 3.47 -9.85 25.00
C THR A 129 2.47 -10.52 25.94
N HIS A 130 2.60 -10.36 27.27
CA HIS A 130 1.77 -11.05 28.26
C HIS A 130 0.73 -10.17 28.95
N ASP A 131 0.84 -8.84 28.95
CA ASP A 131 -0.09 -7.92 29.62
C ASP A 131 -1.41 -7.68 28.85
N LYS A 132 -1.73 -8.51 27.85
CA LYS A 132 -2.96 -8.42 27.02
C LYS A 132 -3.93 -9.60 27.20
N ASN A 133 -3.89 -10.28 28.38
CA ASN A 133 -4.97 -11.22 28.75
C ASN A 133 -5.82 -10.64 29.86
#